data_cf35f5fd7b2a72282eddeed3314e231b
#
_entry.id   cf35f5fd7b2a72282eddeed3314e231b
#
_cell.length_a   1.000
_cell.length_b   1.000
_cell.length_c   1.000
_cell.angle_alpha   90.00
_cell.angle_beta   90.00
_cell.angle_gamma   90.00
#
_symmetry.space_group_name_H-M   'P 1'
#
loop_
_entity.id
_entity.type
_entity.pdbx_description
1 polymer ?
#
loop_
_entity_poly.entity_id
_entity_poly.type
_entity_poly.pdbx_seq_one_letter_code
_entity_poly.pdbx_strand_id
1 'polypeptide(L)'
;MIRKAFVMSVNPDQHEEYEKRHNPIWQELEQVLKAQGAHNYSIFLHPETNQLFGYVEIEDEARWDAIASTDVCQRWWAHMKDVMPTNPDNSPVSTDLRCVFHID
;
A
#
# COMPACT_ATOMS: atom_id res chain seq x y z
N MET A 1 8.14 -10.69 -13.54
CA MET A 1 7.52 -9.94 -12.43
C MET A 1 6.01 -10.01 -12.50
N ILE A 2 5.38 -10.17 -11.36
CA ILE A 2 3.93 -10.12 -11.25
C ILE A 2 3.53 -8.66 -11.01
N ARG A 3 2.59 -8.13 -11.79
CA ARG A 3 2.06 -6.78 -11.58
C ARG A 3 0.78 -6.88 -10.76
N LYS A 4 0.72 -6.14 -9.66
CA LYS A 4 -0.46 -6.08 -8.79
C LYS A 4 -0.96 -4.65 -8.70
N ALA A 5 -2.27 -4.51 -8.68
CA ALA A 5 -2.88 -3.22 -8.40
C ALA A 5 -4.05 -3.43 -7.44
N PHE A 6 -4.30 -2.42 -6.62
CA PHE A 6 -5.37 -2.49 -5.63
C PHE A 6 -5.87 -1.08 -5.34
N VAL A 7 -7.09 -1.00 -4.83
CA VAL A 7 -7.70 0.29 -4.47
C VAL A 7 -7.98 0.31 -2.98
N MET A 8 -7.62 1.42 -2.36
CA MET A 8 -7.88 1.73 -0.96
C MET A 8 -8.57 3.09 -0.89
N SER A 9 -8.74 3.63 0.30
CA SER A 9 -9.28 4.97 0.49
C SER A 9 -8.47 5.73 1.53
N VAL A 10 -8.51 7.05 1.44
CA VAL A 10 -7.97 7.94 2.46
C VAL A 10 -9.13 8.80 2.97
N ASN A 11 -9.07 9.21 4.24
CA ASN A 11 -10.12 10.09 4.78
C ASN A 11 -10.10 11.45 4.07
N PRO A 12 -11.28 12.06 3.83
CA PRO A 12 -11.37 13.23 2.94
C PRO A 12 -10.50 14.42 3.33
N ASP A 13 -10.24 14.61 4.62
CA ASP A 13 -9.45 15.73 5.13
C ASP A 13 -8.02 15.36 5.46
N GLN A 14 -7.57 14.17 5.05
CA GLN A 14 -6.25 13.63 5.42
C GLN A 14 -5.34 13.38 4.23
N HIS A 15 -5.63 13.95 3.06
CA HIS A 15 -4.80 13.74 1.86
C HIS A 15 -3.36 14.16 2.07
N GLU A 16 -3.15 15.35 2.63
CA GLU A 16 -1.80 15.89 2.84
C GLU A 16 -1.04 15.08 3.89
N GLU A 17 -1.72 14.69 4.98
CA GLU A 17 -1.07 13.92 6.04
C GLU A 17 -0.69 12.51 5.54
N TYR A 18 -1.55 11.88 4.75
CA TYR A 18 -1.26 10.59 4.12
C TYR A 18 0.02 10.68 3.27
N GLU A 19 0.07 11.67 2.40
CA GLU A 19 1.23 11.88 1.54
C GLU A 19 2.49 12.17 2.35
N LYS A 20 2.37 13.01 3.36
CA LYS A 20 3.50 13.40 4.22
C LYS A 20 4.11 12.18 4.93
N ARG A 21 3.28 11.26 5.42
CA ARG A 21 3.76 10.06 6.11
C ARG A 21 4.53 9.11 5.20
N HIS A 22 4.29 9.20 3.89
CA HIS A 22 4.99 8.38 2.89
C HIS A 22 6.28 9.03 2.36
N ASN A 23 6.56 10.30 2.71
CA ASN A 23 7.66 11.05 2.09
C ASN A 23 8.49 11.81 3.11
N PRO A 24 9.48 11.14 3.73
CA PRO A 24 9.92 9.77 3.45
C PRO A 24 9.08 8.73 4.21
N ILE A 25 8.95 7.56 3.62
CA ILE A 25 8.40 6.40 4.31
C ILE A 25 9.44 5.87 5.29
N TRP A 26 9.01 5.10 6.29
CA TRP A 26 9.93 4.50 7.24
C TRP A 26 10.97 3.64 6.52
N GLN A 27 12.23 3.84 6.83
CA GLN A 27 13.32 3.10 6.21
C GLN A 27 13.18 1.59 6.44
N GLU A 28 12.79 1.18 7.64
CA GLU A 28 12.56 -0.23 7.96
C GLU A 28 11.50 -0.86 7.05
N LEU A 29 10.42 -0.12 6.77
CA LEU A 29 9.35 -0.61 5.89
C LEU A 29 9.84 -0.72 4.46
N GLU A 30 10.55 0.27 3.98
CA GLU A 30 11.14 0.23 2.64
C GLU A 30 12.06 -0.98 2.47
N GLN A 31 12.87 -1.25 3.49
CA GLN A 31 13.80 -2.40 3.47
C GLN A 31 13.03 -3.73 3.42
N VAL A 32 11.96 -3.87 4.19
CA VAL A 32 11.14 -5.08 4.17
C VAL A 32 10.48 -5.27 2.82
N LEU A 33 9.91 -4.20 2.25
CA LEU A 33 9.28 -4.26 0.94
C LEU A 33 10.28 -4.76 -0.12
N LYS A 34 11.45 -4.17 -0.15
CA LYS A 34 12.49 -4.56 -1.11
C LYS A 34 13.00 -5.99 -0.87
N ALA A 35 13.22 -6.35 0.38
CA ALA A 35 13.69 -7.69 0.74
C ALA A 35 12.68 -8.78 0.34
N GLN A 36 11.39 -8.46 0.35
CA GLN A 36 10.33 -9.38 -0.06
C GLN A 36 10.00 -9.31 -1.54
N GLY A 37 10.82 -8.62 -2.32
CA GLY A 37 10.71 -8.63 -3.77
C GLY A 37 9.75 -7.62 -4.37
N ALA A 38 9.42 -6.56 -3.65
CA ALA A 38 8.57 -5.48 -4.19
C ALA A 38 9.42 -4.47 -4.97
N HIS A 39 8.93 -4.09 -6.15
CA HIS A 39 9.60 -3.15 -7.05
C HIS A 39 8.57 -2.19 -7.63
N ASN A 40 9.01 -0.99 -7.96
CA ASN A 40 8.17 0.00 -8.65
C ASN A 40 6.81 0.18 -7.99
N TYR A 41 6.80 0.30 -6.67
CA TYR A 41 5.59 0.47 -5.88
C TYR A 41 5.22 1.95 -5.89
N SER A 42 4.03 2.25 -6.39
CA SER A 42 3.50 3.62 -6.43
C SER A 42 2.05 3.63 -5.97
N ILE A 43 1.66 4.71 -5.31
CA ILE A 43 0.27 4.92 -4.89
C ILE A 43 -0.17 6.26 -5.46
N PHE A 44 -1.33 6.27 -6.14
CA PHE A 44 -1.90 7.47 -6.76
C PHE A 44 -3.22 7.81 -6.09
N LEU A 45 -3.45 9.09 -5.85
CA LEU A 45 -4.67 9.56 -5.21
C LEU A 45 -5.63 10.13 -6.25
N HIS A 46 -6.91 9.72 -6.18
CA HIS A 46 -7.99 10.40 -6.89
C HIS A 46 -8.59 11.40 -5.89
N PRO A 47 -8.34 12.73 -6.06
CA PRO A 47 -8.67 13.69 -5.02
C PRO A 47 -10.17 13.91 -4.80
N GLU A 48 -10.98 13.65 -5.81
CA GLU A 48 -12.44 13.84 -5.70
C GLU A 48 -13.13 12.67 -5.02
N THR A 49 -12.62 11.45 -5.20
CA THR A 49 -13.26 10.25 -4.67
C THR A 49 -12.57 9.73 -3.40
N ASN A 50 -11.41 10.30 -3.04
CA ASN A 50 -10.59 9.83 -1.92
C ASN A 50 -10.04 8.42 -2.13
N GLN A 51 -10.00 7.94 -3.37
CA GLN A 51 -9.47 6.61 -3.68
C GLN A 51 -7.97 6.66 -3.86
N LEU A 52 -7.32 5.62 -3.38
CA LEU A 52 -5.88 5.42 -3.51
C LEU A 52 -5.66 4.19 -4.39
N PHE A 53 -4.96 4.36 -5.48
CA PHE A 53 -4.66 3.26 -6.41
C PHE A 53 -3.20 2.86 -6.23
N GLY A 54 -2.99 1.66 -5.69
CA GLY A 54 -1.65 1.10 -5.52
C GLY A 54 -1.26 0.26 -6.71
N TYR A 55 -0.01 0.38 -7.13
CA TYR A 55 0.60 -0.45 -8.17
C TYR A 55 1.95 -0.91 -7.68
N VAL A 56 2.22 -2.21 -7.82
CA VAL A 56 3.50 -2.77 -7.42
C VAL A 56 3.86 -3.95 -8.33
N GLU A 57 5.15 -4.11 -8.58
CA GLU A 57 5.69 -5.30 -9.26
C GLU A 57 6.34 -6.17 -8.21
N ILE A 58 5.96 -7.44 -8.17
CA ILE A 58 6.44 -8.35 -7.14
C ILE A 58 7.09 -9.59 -7.78
N GLU A 59 8.07 -10.15 -7.06
CA GLU A 59 8.77 -11.35 -7.52
C GLU A 59 7.99 -12.62 -7.22
N ASP A 60 7.23 -12.63 -6.11
CA ASP A 60 6.55 -13.82 -5.62
C ASP A 60 5.37 -13.44 -4.73
N GLU A 61 4.22 -14.08 -4.94
CA GLU A 61 3.00 -13.79 -4.18
C GLU A 61 3.14 -14.12 -2.71
N ALA A 62 3.75 -15.26 -2.38
CA ALA A 62 3.89 -15.67 -0.97
C ALA A 62 4.79 -14.71 -0.19
N ARG A 63 5.85 -14.22 -0.83
CA ARG A 63 6.74 -13.25 -0.21
C ARG A 63 6.04 -11.91 0.00
N TRP A 64 5.24 -11.49 -0.97
CA TRP A 64 4.44 -10.27 -0.83
C TRP A 64 3.45 -10.40 0.33
N ASP A 65 2.74 -11.53 0.40
CA ASP A 65 1.76 -11.76 1.46
C ASP A 65 2.42 -11.82 2.85
N ALA A 66 3.66 -12.28 2.93
CA ALA A 66 4.39 -12.38 4.19
C ALA A 66 4.72 -11.00 4.80
N ILE A 67 4.72 -9.94 4.01
CA ILE A 67 4.97 -8.58 4.51
C ILE A 67 3.96 -8.22 5.60
N ALA A 68 2.71 -8.61 5.42
CA ALA A 68 1.62 -8.31 6.37
C ALA A 68 1.88 -8.87 7.76
N SER A 69 2.68 -9.95 7.88
CA SER A 69 2.98 -10.58 9.15
C SER A 69 4.21 -9.99 9.85
N THR A 70 4.91 -9.05 9.22
CA THR A 70 6.10 -8.45 9.82
C THR A 70 5.71 -7.42 10.88
N ASP A 71 6.55 -7.29 11.90
CA ASP A 71 6.34 -6.30 12.96
C ASP A 71 6.28 -4.89 12.41
N VAL A 72 7.16 -4.54 11.48
CA VAL A 72 7.19 -3.17 10.94
C VAL A 72 5.92 -2.84 10.16
N CYS A 73 5.37 -3.80 9.41
CA CYS A 73 4.11 -3.57 8.68
C CYS A 73 2.95 -3.39 9.65
N GLN A 74 2.90 -4.19 10.71
CA GLN A 74 1.85 -4.07 11.75
C GLN A 74 1.93 -2.69 12.42
N ARG A 75 3.12 -2.21 12.75
CA ARG A 75 3.32 -0.89 13.34
C ARG A 75 2.94 0.22 12.35
N TRP A 76 3.24 0.04 11.07
CA TRP A 76 2.89 1.00 10.03
C TRP A 76 1.36 1.11 9.89
N TRP A 77 0.67 -0.02 9.87
CA TRP A 77 -0.80 -0.01 9.79
C TRP A 77 -1.41 0.71 11.01
N ALA A 78 -0.90 0.45 12.20
CA ALA A 78 -1.37 1.12 13.41
C ALA A 78 -1.12 2.63 13.33
N HIS A 79 -0.01 3.04 12.71
CA HIS A 79 0.33 4.44 12.49
C HIS A 79 -0.62 5.12 11.51
N MET A 80 -1.10 4.38 10.50
CA MET A 80 -1.92 4.95 9.42
C MET A 80 -3.43 4.91 9.69
N LYS A 81 -3.87 4.21 10.71
CA LYS A 81 -5.31 3.95 10.92
C LYS A 81 -6.15 5.21 11.17
N ASP A 82 -5.55 6.30 11.60
CA ASP A 82 -6.28 7.55 11.85
C ASP A 82 -6.48 8.39 10.59
N VAL A 83 -5.82 8.04 9.49
CA VAL A 83 -5.94 8.79 8.23
C VAL A 83 -6.65 8.01 7.14
N MET A 84 -6.95 6.74 7.36
CA MET A 84 -7.60 5.90 6.35
C MET A 84 -8.48 4.81 6.96
N PRO A 85 -9.50 4.33 6.22
CA PRO A 85 -10.30 3.19 6.67
C PRO A 85 -9.45 1.93 6.80
N THR A 86 -9.63 1.21 7.91
CA THR A 86 -8.89 -0.01 8.19
C THR A 86 -9.83 -1.12 8.67
N ASN A 87 -9.36 -2.36 8.53
CA ASN A 87 -10.01 -3.54 9.11
C ASN A 87 -9.72 -3.62 10.62
N PRO A 88 -10.38 -4.51 11.36
CA PRO A 88 -10.13 -4.64 12.81
C PRO A 88 -8.67 -4.94 13.19
N ASP A 89 -7.91 -5.55 12.28
CA ASP A 89 -6.47 -5.82 12.50
C ASP A 89 -5.57 -4.67 12.07
N ASN A 90 -6.15 -3.51 11.77
CA ASN A 90 -5.50 -2.29 11.27
C ASN A 90 -5.00 -2.38 9.83
N SER A 91 -5.18 -3.49 9.13
CA SER A 91 -4.84 -3.55 7.71
C SER A 91 -5.75 -2.62 6.91
N PRO A 92 -5.24 -2.01 5.84
CA PRO A 92 -6.08 -1.14 5.01
C PRO A 92 -7.24 -1.91 4.39
N VAL A 93 -8.42 -1.31 4.39
CA VAL A 93 -9.52 -1.83 3.59
C VAL A 93 -9.11 -1.67 2.13
N SER A 94 -8.95 -2.77 1.41
CA SER A 94 -8.51 -2.72 0.03
C SER A 94 -9.22 -3.77 -0.82
N THR A 95 -9.28 -3.51 -2.12
CA THR A 95 -9.82 -4.43 -3.11
C THR A 95 -8.77 -4.63 -4.18
N ASP A 96 -8.46 -5.89 -4.47
CA ASP A 96 -7.53 -6.21 -5.54
C ASP A 96 -8.17 -5.90 -6.89
N LEU A 97 -7.37 -5.34 -7.80
CA LEU A 97 -7.80 -4.99 -9.14
C LEU A 97 -7.26 -6.02 -10.12
N ARG A 98 -8.11 -6.40 -11.09
CA ARG A 98 -7.73 -7.35 -12.11
C ARG A 98 -7.13 -6.61 -13.30
N CYS A 99 -5.95 -7.04 -13.75
CA CYS A 99 -5.38 -6.50 -14.98
C CYS A 99 -6.23 -6.97 -16.17
N VAL A 100 -6.80 -6.03 -16.90
CA VAL A 100 -7.63 -6.33 -18.06
C VAL A 100 -6.92 -6.02 -19.38
N PHE A 101 -5.78 -5.34 -19.32
CA PHE A 101 -4.97 -5.02 -20.50
C PHE A 101 -3.58 -4.64 -20.07
N HIS A 102 -2.60 -5.09 -20.82
CA HIS A 102 -1.21 -4.68 -20.64
C HIS A 102 -0.48 -4.74 -21.97
N ILE A 103 0.40 -3.77 -22.19
CA ILE A 103 1.33 -3.76 -23.32
C ILE A 103 2.71 -3.37 -22.82
N ASP A 104 3.73 -4.09 -23.29
CA ASP A 104 5.13 -3.79 -22.91
C ASP A 104 5.64 -2.53 -23.62
#